data_a70a939279834d151a3ad090beac7426
#
_entry.id   a70a939279834d151a3ad090beac7426
#
_cell.length_a   1.000
_cell.length_b   1.000
_cell.length_c   1.000
_cell.angle_alpha   90.00
_cell.angle_beta   90.00
_cell.angle_gamma   90.00
#
_symmetry.space_group_name_H-M   'P 1'
#
loop_
_entity.id
_entity.type
_entity.pdbx_description
1 polymer ?
#
loop_
_entity_poly.entity_id
_entity_poly.type
_entity_poly.pdbx_seq_one_letter_code
_entity_poly.pdbx_strand_id
1 'polypeptide(L)'
;MGYRFPFKPKFRKRRRWYNKLVLSIINMALIIQKYGGTSVADAERVKEVAKRVLRYKEEGHDVIVVVSAPAGTTDSLIRRAYELSESPNKRELDMLLTSGEQISIASLAIAIENLGKKAVSLNAFQVDFKTTDEHTKATILGINTDIIKEKLSEGKVVVFAGFQGITENNEITTLGRGGSDTTAVALGAALKADEVEIYTDVDGVYTADPRVVKNPKKLNTISYQEMLEMAASGAKVLHPRAVEIAARYGIKIHLRSSFDDSTGTIVKEKGDESMEQVKIIGITSTKNEGKITLSGVPDKPGIAAKVFSKLAKAKINTDIILQSSSVTKEFNNISYTVSIDDLKEAVEISQELKEELGAEGVSYDANIAKISAIGIGLKTHYETTAEIFDTLAENGINIDMISCSEINVSCIIKEEDVNKAVRALHEKFIEEN
;
A
#
# COMPACT_ATOMS: atom_id res chain seq x y z
N MET A 1 56.93 -46.59 -39.45
CA MET A 1 57.30 -45.67 -38.31
C MET A 1 56.22 -44.59 -38.20
N GLY A 2 55.31 -44.74 -37.26
CA GLY A 2 54.22 -43.79 -37.09
C GLY A 2 54.43 -42.98 -35.78
N TYR A 3 54.52 -41.71 -35.93
CA TYR A 3 54.60 -40.78 -34.81
C TYR A 3 53.18 -40.40 -34.36
N ARG A 4 52.75 -40.83 -33.12
CA ARG A 4 51.57 -40.36 -32.40
C ARG A 4 51.98 -39.13 -31.57
N PHE A 5 51.39 -37.97 -31.81
CA PHE A 5 51.44 -36.82 -30.93
C PHE A 5 50.25 -36.86 -29.92
N PRO A 6 50.47 -36.71 -28.63
CA PRO A 6 49.40 -36.62 -27.66
C PRO A 6 49.03 -35.14 -27.40
N PHE A 7 48.08 -34.58 -28.09
CA PHE A 7 47.48 -33.32 -27.69
C PHE A 7 46.17 -33.57 -26.92
N LYS A 8 46.19 -33.45 -25.60
CA LYS A 8 44.96 -33.35 -24.79
C LYS A 8 44.57 -31.86 -24.66
N PRO A 9 43.39 -31.41 -25.07
CA PRO A 9 43.03 -30.00 -24.98
C PRO A 9 42.59 -29.64 -23.56
N LYS A 10 43.25 -28.62 -22.98
CA LYS A 10 42.86 -27.95 -21.73
C LYS A 10 41.60 -27.05 -21.89
N PHE A 11 40.72 -27.34 -22.84
CA PHE A 11 39.59 -26.47 -23.21
C PHE A 11 38.33 -26.64 -22.34
N ARG A 12 38.21 -27.70 -21.53
CA ARG A 12 36.98 -27.95 -20.77
C ARG A 12 36.75 -26.99 -19.59
N LYS A 13 37.82 -26.47 -18.95
CA LYS A 13 37.67 -25.54 -17.81
C LYS A 13 37.27 -24.12 -18.26
N ARG A 14 37.78 -23.61 -19.40
CA ARG A 14 37.45 -22.28 -19.93
C ARG A 14 35.99 -22.18 -20.39
N ARG A 15 35.44 -23.21 -21.03
CA ARG A 15 34.04 -23.23 -21.49
C ARG A 15 33.03 -23.23 -20.31
N ARG A 16 33.37 -23.88 -19.20
CA ARG A 16 32.52 -23.90 -17.99
C ARG A 16 32.55 -22.55 -17.27
N TRP A 17 33.67 -21.83 -17.30
CA TRP A 17 33.80 -20.47 -16.78
C TRP A 17 33.07 -19.46 -17.66
N TYR A 18 33.21 -19.54 -18.96
CA TYR A 18 32.53 -18.68 -19.93
C TYR A 18 31.02 -18.86 -19.88
N ASN A 19 30.53 -20.09 -19.81
CA ASN A 19 29.09 -20.37 -19.65
C ASN A 19 28.57 -19.92 -18.28
N LYS A 20 29.36 -20.00 -17.21
CA LYS A 20 28.96 -19.51 -15.89
C LYS A 20 28.93 -17.97 -15.85
N LEU A 21 29.88 -17.32 -16.55
CA LEU A 21 29.93 -15.85 -16.68
C LEU A 21 28.78 -15.34 -17.56
N VAL A 22 28.51 -16.00 -18.69
CA VAL A 22 27.41 -15.65 -19.61
C VAL A 22 26.06 -15.91 -18.95
N LEU A 23 25.90 -17.00 -18.21
CA LEU A 23 24.66 -17.27 -17.44
C LEU A 23 24.49 -16.30 -16.25
N SER A 24 25.57 -15.81 -15.63
CA SER A 24 25.46 -14.79 -14.58
C SER A 24 25.14 -13.40 -15.14
N ILE A 25 25.57 -13.07 -16.35
CA ILE A 25 25.23 -11.81 -17.04
C ILE A 25 23.78 -11.84 -17.57
N ILE A 26 23.25 -13.00 -17.91
CA ILE A 26 21.85 -13.17 -18.38
C ILE A 26 20.84 -13.09 -17.23
N ASN A 27 21.26 -13.23 -15.98
CA ASN A 27 20.38 -13.26 -14.81
C ASN A 27 20.61 -12.11 -13.81
N MET A 28 21.33 -11.07 -14.20
CA MET A 28 21.54 -9.90 -13.33
C MET A 28 20.28 -9.02 -13.34
N ALA A 29 19.54 -9.05 -12.25
CA ALA A 29 18.34 -8.24 -12.05
C ALA A 29 18.61 -7.11 -11.06
N LEU A 30 17.93 -5.99 -11.21
CA LEU A 30 17.82 -4.96 -10.18
C LEU A 30 16.60 -5.25 -9.32
N ILE A 31 16.85 -5.57 -8.05
CA ILE A 31 15.81 -5.90 -7.08
C ILE A 31 15.77 -4.82 -6.00
N ILE A 32 14.59 -4.30 -5.75
CA ILE A 32 14.37 -3.38 -4.63
C ILE A 32 13.64 -4.13 -3.54
N GLN A 33 14.22 -4.15 -2.35
CA GLN A 33 13.65 -4.80 -1.18
C GLN A 33 13.20 -3.75 -0.17
N LYS A 34 11.94 -3.75 0.24
CA LYS A 34 11.46 -2.88 1.32
C LYS A 34 11.23 -3.67 2.57
N TYR A 35 11.76 -3.21 3.69
CA TYR A 35 11.53 -3.79 5.01
C TYR A 35 10.79 -2.82 5.93
N GLY A 36 9.70 -3.31 6.55
CA GLY A 36 8.92 -2.56 7.54
C GLY A 36 9.65 -2.42 8.88
N GLY A 37 9.13 -1.59 9.76
CA GLY A 37 9.75 -1.29 11.06
C GLY A 37 9.95 -2.52 11.95
N THR A 38 9.05 -3.51 11.89
CA THR A 38 9.18 -4.78 12.63
C THR A 38 10.36 -5.63 12.16
N SER A 39 10.75 -5.48 10.90
CA SER A 39 11.89 -6.20 10.30
C SER A 39 13.24 -5.61 10.72
N VAL A 40 13.26 -4.37 11.20
CA VAL A 40 14.48 -3.63 11.63
C VAL A 40 14.36 -3.10 13.06
N ALA A 41 13.52 -3.74 13.88
CA ALA A 41 13.19 -3.29 15.23
C ALA A 41 14.37 -3.33 16.19
N ASP A 42 15.28 -4.28 16.01
CA ASP A 42 16.44 -4.51 16.86
C ASP A 42 17.65 -5.03 16.06
N ALA A 43 18.80 -5.16 16.74
CA ALA A 43 20.04 -5.57 16.09
C ALA A 43 19.98 -6.98 15.48
N GLU A 44 19.25 -7.92 16.10
CA GLU A 44 19.13 -9.28 15.58
C GLU A 44 18.28 -9.30 14.29
N ARG A 45 17.19 -8.57 14.26
CA ARG A 45 16.36 -8.37 13.05
C ARG A 45 17.15 -7.72 11.92
N VAL A 46 17.93 -6.68 12.22
CA VAL A 46 18.80 -6.03 11.23
C VAL A 46 19.83 -7.00 10.66
N LYS A 47 20.43 -7.88 11.47
CA LYS A 47 21.35 -8.91 11.00
C LYS A 47 20.68 -9.95 10.11
N GLU A 48 19.44 -10.36 10.40
CA GLU A 48 18.69 -11.29 9.55
C GLU A 48 18.36 -10.65 8.20
N VAL A 49 17.93 -9.38 8.17
CA VAL A 49 17.74 -8.63 6.93
C VAL A 49 19.05 -8.56 6.13
N ALA A 50 20.17 -8.22 6.78
CA ALA A 50 21.48 -8.17 6.11
C ALA A 50 21.84 -9.52 5.45
N LYS A 51 21.64 -10.65 6.16
CA LYS A 51 21.87 -12.00 5.59
C LYS A 51 20.99 -12.27 4.36
N ARG A 52 19.71 -11.88 4.42
CA ARG A 52 18.79 -12.06 3.28
C ARG A 52 19.22 -11.24 2.09
N VAL A 53 19.55 -9.97 2.27
CA VAL A 53 20.08 -9.08 1.21
C VAL A 53 21.32 -9.68 0.56
N LEU A 54 22.22 -10.27 1.35
CA LEU A 54 23.45 -10.84 0.81
C LEU A 54 23.21 -12.07 -0.06
N ARG A 55 22.19 -12.89 0.21
CA ARG A 55 21.82 -14.01 -0.69
C ARG A 55 21.60 -13.53 -2.12
N TYR A 56 20.83 -12.47 -2.32
CA TYR A 56 20.59 -11.87 -3.64
C TYR A 56 21.87 -11.32 -4.28
N LYS A 57 22.71 -10.69 -3.48
CA LYS A 57 24.01 -10.17 -3.99
C LYS A 57 24.96 -11.31 -4.38
N GLU A 58 24.93 -12.45 -3.70
CA GLU A 58 25.69 -13.65 -4.02
C GLU A 58 25.18 -14.37 -5.29
N GLU A 59 23.88 -14.26 -5.56
CA GLU A 59 23.23 -14.71 -6.79
C GLU A 59 23.56 -13.81 -7.98
N GLY A 60 24.17 -12.64 -7.75
CA GLY A 60 24.65 -11.72 -8.79
C GLY A 60 23.71 -10.56 -9.07
N HIS A 61 22.67 -10.37 -8.27
CA HIS A 61 21.72 -9.26 -8.44
C HIS A 61 22.27 -7.93 -7.90
N ASP A 62 21.79 -6.84 -8.47
CA ASP A 62 21.90 -5.53 -7.83
C ASP A 62 20.76 -5.31 -6.87
N VAL A 63 21.06 -4.82 -5.66
CA VAL A 63 20.08 -4.71 -4.59
C VAL A 63 20.05 -3.30 -4.02
N ILE A 64 18.83 -2.76 -3.96
CA ILE A 64 18.50 -1.56 -3.18
C ILE A 64 17.60 -1.99 -2.04
N VAL A 65 17.89 -1.55 -0.83
CA VAL A 65 17.08 -1.87 0.35
C VAL A 65 16.45 -0.60 0.90
N VAL A 66 15.13 -0.51 0.85
CA VAL A 66 14.37 0.58 1.46
C VAL A 66 13.92 0.15 2.86
N VAL A 67 14.21 0.94 3.87
CA VAL A 67 13.83 0.62 5.25
C VAL A 67 12.96 1.72 5.86
N SER A 68 12.03 1.29 6.72
CA SER A 68 11.27 2.18 7.60
C SER A 68 12.04 2.43 8.90
N ALA A 69 11.59 3.40 9.69
CA ALA A 69 12.04 3.55 11.08
C ALA A 69 11.82 2.25 11.88
N PRO A 70 12.62 1.94 12.91
CA PRO A 70 12.39 0.80 13.78
C PRO A 70 10.98 0.84 14.40
N ALA A 71 10.37 -0.33 14.63
CA ALA A 71 9.01 -0.43 15.16
C ALA A 71 8.80 0.45 16.40
N GLY A 72 7.69 1.18 16.44
CA GLY A 72 7.34 2.10 17.53
C GLY A 72 8.10 3.42 17.56
N THR A 73 9.15 3.59 16.74
CA THR A 73 9.94 4.84 16.72
C THR A 73 9.12 6.01 16.21
N THR A 74 8.43 5.86 15.09
CA THR A 74 7.59 6.93 14.52
C THR A 74 6.51 7.37 15.50
N ASP A 75 5.80 6.44 16.14
CA ASP A 75 4.77 6.77 17.14
C ASP A 75 5.37 7.48 18.37
N SER A 76 6.57 7.08 18.80
CA SER A 76 7.29 7.74 19.90
C SER A 76 7.67 9.18 19.55
N LEU A 77 8.14 9.41 18.31
CA LEU A 77 8.51 10.73 17.83
C LEU A 77 7.26 11.64 17.67
N ILE A 78 6.15 11.11 17.17
CA ILE A 78 4.87 11.81 17.12
C ILE A 78 4.43 12.20 18.52
N ARG A 79 4.42 11.27 19.47
CA ARG A 79 4.06 11.54 20.88
C ARG A 79 4.93 12.65 21.45
N ARG A 80 6.24 12.58 21.26
CA ARG A 80 7.19 13.61 21.70
C ARG A 80 6.86 15.00 21.12
N ALA A 81 6.47 15.08 19.86
CA ALA A 81 6.07 16.35 19.25
C ALA A 81 4.82 16.94 19.91
N TYR A 82 3.81 16.09 20.18
CA TYR A 82 2.57 16.52 20.84
C TYR A 82 2.73 16.79 22.34
N GLU A 83 3.71 16.22 23.01
CA GLU A 83 4.11 16.62 24.39
C GLU A 83 4.71 18.03 24.44
N LEU A 84 5.32 18.48 23.33
CA LEU A 84 5.91 19.82 23.23
C LEU A 84 4.92 20.89 22.75
N SER A 85 3.90 20.52 21.99
CA SER A 85 2.91 21.43 21.42
C SER A 85 1.61 20.69 21.10
N GLU A 86 0.47 21.29 21.43
CA GLU A 86 -0.85 20.76 21.03
C GLU A 86 -1.04 20.75 19.51
N SER A 87 -0.33 21.61 18.77
CA SER A 87 -0.36 21.71 17.32
C SER A 87 1.06 21.90 16.77
N PRO A 88 1.87 20.83 16.67
CA PRO A 88 3.23 20.92 16.18
C PRO A 88 3.27 21.43 14.74
N ASN A 89 4.23 22.30 14.44
CA ASN A 89 4.46 22.73 13.08
C ASN A 89 4.81 21.51 12.19
N LYS A 90 4.09 21.33 11.08
CA LYS A 90 4.21 20.15 10.22
C LYS A 90 5.62 20.01 9.61
N ARG A 91 6.30 21.10 9.28
CA ARG A 91 7.68 21.10 8.79
C ARG A 91 8.64 20.54 9.84
N GLU A 92 8.52 20.97 11.10
CA GLU A 92 9.35 20.48 12.20
C GLU A 92 9.00 19.03 12.57
N LEU A 93 7.73 18.65 12.40
CA LEU A 93 7.30 17.27 12.59
C LEU A 93 7.96 16.36 11.54
N ASP A 94 8.00 16.74 10.27
CA ASP A 94 8.68 15.98 9.22
C ASP A 94 10.18 15.82 9.52
N MET A 95 10.84 16.90 9.93
CA MET A 95 12.25 16.88 10.35
C MET A 95 12.48 15.88 11.49
N LEU A 96 11.59 15.87 12.48
CA LEU A 96 11.69 14.93 13.62
C LEU A 96 11.46 13.49 13.20
N LEU A 97 10.41 13.22 12.43
CA LEU A 97 10.01 11.87 12.03
C LEU A 97 11.07 11.17 11.17
N THR A 98 11.68 11.88 10.23
CA THR A 98 12.69 11.29 9.31
C THR A 98 13.96 10.83 10.00
N SER A 99 14.21 11.22 11.25
CA SER A 99 15.34 10.73 12.04
C SER A 99 15.30 9.22 12.28
N GLY A 100 14.10 8.63 12.31
CA GLY A 100 13.91 7.21 12.52
C GLY A 100 14.47 6.34 11.39
N GLU A 101 14.23 6.71 10.14
CA GLU A 101 14.75 6.00 8.97
C GLU A 101 16.27 6.14 8.86
N GLN A 102 16.85 7.25 9.31
CA GLN A 102 18.29 7.42 9.31
C GLN A 102 18.99 6.46 10.27
N ILE A 103 18.38 6.13 11.41
CA ILE A 103 18.87 5.09 12.31
C ILE A 103 18.89 3.74 11.57
N SER A 104 17.81 3.39 10.89
CA SER A 104 17.67 2.10 10.20
C SER A 104 18.66 1.94 9.06
N ILE A 105 18.84 2.96 8.18
CA ILE A 105 19.75 2.84 7.04
C ILE A 105 21.21 2.68 7.49
N ALA A 106 21.63 3.43 8.50
CA ALA A 106 22.97 3.32 9.04
C ALA A 106 23.21 1.96 9.69
N SER A 107 22.27 1.50 10.52
CA SER A 107 22.35 0.20 11.19
C SER A 107 22.45 -0.97 10.22
N LEU A 108 21.62 -0.95 9.16
CA LEU A 108 21.65 -2.02 8.15
C LEU A 108 22.92 -1.98 7.30
N ALA A 109 23.39 -0.79 6.91
CA ALA A 109 24.65 -0.66 6.18
C ALA A 109 25.84 -1.22 6.99
N ILE A 110 25.93 -0.90 8.29
CA ILE A 110 26.95 -1.45 9.20
C ILE A 110 26.84 -2.99 9.26
N ALA A 111 25.63 -3.53 9.36
CA ALA A 111 25.44 -4.98 9.43
C ALA A 111 25.86 -5.69 8.13
N ILE A 112 25.58 -5.11 6.96
CA ILE A 112 26.01 -5.63 5.66
C ILE A 112 27.53 -5.58 5.53
N GLU A 113 28.18 -4.49 5.93
CA GLU A 113 29.64 -4.33 5.89
C GLU A 113 30.34 -5.32 6.83
N ASN A 114 29.77 -5.56 8.02
CA ASN A 114 30.28 -6.57 8.94
C ASN A 114 30.25 -8.00 8.35
N LEU A 115 29.37 -8.27 7.37
CA LEU A 115 29.32 -9.53 6.64
C LEU A 115 30.26 -9.56 5.40
N GLY A 116 31.13 -8.53 5.24
CA GLY A 116 32.18 -8.49 4.22
C GLY A 116 31.71 -7.99 2.84
N LYS A 117 30.54 -7.36 2.73
CA LYS A 117 30.06 -6.74 1.49
C LYS A 117 30.03 -5.21 1.64
N LYS A 118 30.23 -4.51 0.53
CA LYS A 118 30.17 -3.05 0.53
C LYS A 118 28.72 -2.57 0.55
N ALA A 119 28.40 -1.63 1.41
CA ALA A 119 27.12 -0.97 1.47
C ALA A 119 27.26 0.55 1.50
N VAL A 120 26.18 1.27 1.24
CA VAL A 120 26.08 2.71 1.43
C VAL A 120 24.66 3.07 1.83
N SER A 121 24.51 3.86 2.89
CA SER A 121 23.25 4.44 3.30
C SER A 121 23.01 5.77 2.58
N LEU A 122 21.81 5.95 2.01
CA LEU A 122 21.38 7.17 1.34
C LEU A 122 20.01 7.60 1.86
N ASN A 123 19.83 8.91 1.97
CA ASN A 123 18.55 9.52 2.30
C ASN A 123 18.00 10.36 1.14
N ALA A 124 16.80 10.89 1.27
CA ALA A 124 16.13 11.65 0.23
C ALA A 124 16.93 12.89 -0.24
N PHE A 125 17.61 13.55 0.69
CA PHE A 125 18.43 14.74 0.39
C PHE A 125 19.62 14.42 -0.51
N GLN A 126 20.28 13.29 -0.28
CA GLN A 126 21.47 12.89 -1.02
C GLN A 126 21.18 12.48 -2.48
N VAL A 127 19.94 12.07 -2.78
CA VAL A 127 19.54 11.64 -4.13
C VAL A 127 18.52 12.59 -4.78
N ASP A 128 18.33 13.78 -4.21
CA ASP A 128 17.36 14.75 -4.72
C ASP A 128 15.98 14.15 -4.99
N PHE A 129 15.42 13.49 -3.95
CA PHE A 129 14.10 12.87 -4.00
C PHE A 129 13.02 13.96 -3.82
N LYS A 130 12.61 14.57 -4.93
CA LYS A 130 11.74 15.74 -4.93
C LYS A 130 10.28 15.42 -4.64
N THR A 131 9.69 16.26 -3.81
CA THR A 131 8.27 16.21 -3.44
C THR A 131 7.63 17.60 -3.45
N THR A 132 6.29 17.62 -3.36
CA THR A 132 5.57 18.85 -3.04
C THR A 132 5.92 19.34 -1.63
N ASP A 133 5.53 20.57 -1.31
CA ASP A 133 5.71 21.21 0.00
C ASP A 133 4.59 20.91 1.02
N GLU A 134 3.77 19.91 0.73
CA GLU A 134 2.71 19.42 1.61
C GLU A 134 3.29 18.56 2.73
N HIS A 135 3.83 19.21 3.77
CA HIS A 135 4.37 18.50 4.92
C HIS A 135 3.41 17.44 5.49
N THR A 136 3.95 16.31 5.91
CA THR A 136 3.28 15.10 6.44
C THR A 136 2.49 14.26 5.42
N LYS A 137 2.22 14.78 4.21
CA LYS A 137 1.46 14.10 3.13
C LYS A 137 2.02 14.44 1.74
N ALA A 138 3.33 14.65 1.62
CA ALA A 138 3.95 15.13 0.38
C ALA A 138 3.77 14.15 -0.79
N THR A 139 3.66 14.70 -1.99
CA THR A 139 3.56 13.95 -3.25
C THR A 139 4.90 13.93 -3.97
N ILE A 140 5.30 12.76 -4.48
CA ILE A 140 6.56 12.58 -5.20
C ILE A 140 6.47 13.28 -6.57
N LEU A 141 7.43 14.14 -6.85
CA LEU A 141 7.58 14.86 -8.12
C LEU A 141 8.64 14.23 -9.03
N GLY A 142 9.74 13.73 -8.45
CA GLY A 142 10.82 13.13 -9.20
C GLY A 142 11.94 12.61 -8.31
N ILE A 143 12.80 11.77 -8.88
CA ILE A 143 13.94 11.17 -8.19
C ILE A 143 15.17 11.26 -9.11
N ASN A 144 16.27 11.84 -8.63
CA ASN A 144 17.54 11.73 -9.33
C ASN A 144 18.20 10.40 -8.99
N THR A 145 18.38 9.55 -9.99
CA THR A 145 18.90 8.19 -9.82
C THR A 145 20.40 8.05 -10.03
N ASP A 146 21.11 9.12 -10.37
CA ASP A 146 22.51 9.04 -10.81
C ASP A 146 23.45 8.54 -9.70
N ILE A 147 23.30 9.07 -8.48
CA ILE A 147 24.11 8.64 -7.34
C ILE A 147 23.80 7.16 -7.02
N ILE A 148 22.53 6.73 -7.08
CA ILE A 148 22.15 5.33 -6.83
C ILE A 148 22.84 4.42 -7.86
N LYS A 149 22.76 4.75 -9.16
CA LYS A 149 23.38 3.99 -10.24
C LYS A 149 24.91 3.94 -10.10
N GLU A 150 25.53 5.06 -9.71
CA GLU A 150 26.97 5.11 -9.41
C GLU A 150 27.33 4.11 -8.31
N LYS A 151 26.61 4.12 -7.18
CA LYS A 151 26.89 3.22 -6.04
C LYS A 151 26.65 1.75 -6.39
N LEU A 152 25.63 1.44 -7.17
CA LEU A 152 25.40 0.09 -7.69
C LEU A 152 26.54 -0.35 -8.61
N SER A 153 27.04 0.53 -9.50
CA SER A 153 28.18 0.23 -10.38
C SER A 153 29.49 -0.04 -9.63
N GLU A 154 29.66 0.53 -8.42
CA GLU A 154 30.75 0.22 -7.49
C GLU A 154 30.57 -1.15 -6.80
N GLY A 155 29.50 -1.87 -7.10
CA GLY A 155 29.14 -3.16 -6.49
C GLY A 155 28.59 -3.07 -5.09
N LYS A 156 28.18 -1.89 -4.63
CA LYS A 156 27.61 -1.65 -3.31
C LYS A 156 26.14 -2.06 -3.25
N VAL A 157 25.69 -2.49 -2.07
CA VAL A 157 24.27 -2.49 -1.70
C VAL A 157 23.88 -1.08 -1.31
N VAL A 158 22.83 -0.54 -1.91
CA VAL A 158 22.28 0.77 -1.54
C VAL A 158 21.22 0.58 -0.49
N VAL A 159 21.38 1.16 0.71
CA VAL A 159 20.38 1.16 1.78
C VAL A 159 19.73 2.54 1.81
N PHE A 160 18.45 2.61 1.48
CA PHE A 160 17.73 3.86 1.27
C PHE A 160 16.70 4.13 2.35
N ALA A 161 16.65 5.35 2.86
CA ALA A 161 15.64 5.78 3.82
C ALA A 161 14.28 5.93 3.13
N GLY A 162 13.31 5.10 3.54
CA GLY A 162 11.93 5.24 3.08
C GLY A 162 11.23 6.46 3.66
N PHE A 163 9.96 6.69 3.25
CA PHE A 163 9.05 7.65 3.87
C PHE A 163 9.35 9.14 3.63
N GLN A 164 10.55 9.53 3.26
CA GLN A 164 11.00 10.92 3.20
C GLN A 164 11.22 11.44 1.78
N GLY A 165 11.16 12.76 1.63
CA GLY A 165 11.48 13.51 0.44
C GLY A 165 11.99 14.91 0.77
N ILE A 166 12.24 15.72 -0.24
CA ILE A 166 12.64 17.13 -0.10
C ILE A 166 11.84 18.00 -1.08
N THR A 167 11.51 19.21 -0.65
CA THR A 167 10.92 20.22 -1.51
C THR A 167 11.96 20.84 -2.47
N GLU A 168 11.51 21.66 -3.43
CA GLU A 168 12.39 22.46 -4.26
C GLU A 168 13.34 23.37 -3.44
N ASN A 169 12.89 23.81 -2.27
CA ASN A 169 13.68 24.63 -1.34
C ASN A 169 14.55 23.80 -0.39
N ASN A 170 14.69 22.49 -0.64
CA ASN A 170 15.43 21.54 0.20
C ASN A 170 14.89 21.39 1.63
N GLU A 171 13.60 21.66 1.85
CA GLU A 171 12.93 21.35 3.09
C GLU A 171 12.58 19.86 3.13
N ILE A 172 12.83 19.20 4.25
CA ILE A 172 12.50 17.79 4.44
C ILE A 172 10.98 17.63 4.54
N THR A 173 10.46 16.62 3.85
CA THR A 173 9.05 16.24 3.85
C THR A 173 8.89 14.76 4.15
N THR A 174 7.68 14.37 4.60
CA THR A 174 7.29 12.97 4.70
C THR A 174 6.10 12.64 3.79
N LEU A 175 6.08 11.39 3.31
CA LEU A 175 5.06 10.91 2.37
C LEU A 175 3.76 10.46 3.05
N GLY A 176 3.70 10.48 4.38
CA GLY A 176 2.58 9.98 5.15
C GLY A 176 2.54 8.44 5.27
N ARG A 177 1.39 7.88 5.69
CA ARG A 177 1.21 6.44 5.88
C ARG A 177 1.58 5.65 4.62
N GLY A 178 2.23 4.50 4.79
CA GLY A 178 2.71 3.68 3.67
C GLY A 178 3.83 4.32 2.85
N GLY A 179 4.45 5.39 3.36
CA GLY A 179 5.48 6.15 2.63
C GLY A 179 6.69 5.32 2.23
N SER A 180 7.13 4.34 3.03
CA SER A 180 8.26 3.48 2.67
C SER A 180 7.93 2.50 1.54
N ASP A 181 6.69 1.96 1.47
CA ASP A 181 6.23 1.15 0.34
C ASP A 181 6.20 2.01 -0.93
N THR A 182 5.66 3.22 -0.79
CA THR A 182 5.60 4.22 -1.87
C THR A 182 7.01 4.59 -2.36
N THR A 183 7.98 4.79 -1.45
CA THR A 183 9.39 5.05 -1.78
C THR A 183 9.99 3.89 -2.58
N ALA A 184 9.79 2.64 -2.14
CA ALA A 184 10.35 1.46 -2.80
C ALA A 184 9.82 1.30 -4.23
N VAL A 185 8.51 1.45 -4.41
CA VAL A 185 7.90 1.34 -5.74
C VAL A 185 8.28 2.53 -6.63
N ALA A 186 8.37 3.74 -6.10
CA ALA A 186 8.82 4.91 -6.85
C ALA A 186 10.28 4.79 -7.32
N LEU A 187 11.17 4.26 -6.47
CA LEU A 187 12.55 3.92 -6.87
C LEU A 187 12.54 2.82 -7.95
N GLY A 188 11.67 1.81 -7.81
CA GLY A 188 11.47 0.76 -8.82
C GLY A 188 11.10 1.35 -10.18
N ALA A 189 10.15 2.27 -10.19
CA ALA A 189 9.72 2.96 -11.41
C ALA A 189 10.85 3.82 -12.02
N ALA A 190 11.54 4.63 -11.20
CA ALA A 190 12.59 5.53 -11.65
C ALA A 190 13.82 4.79 -12.19
N LEU A 191 14.15 3.63 -11.61
CA LEU A 191 15.31 2.81 -11.98
C LEU A 191 14.97 1.69 -12.94
N LYS A 192 13.68 1.47 -13.25
CA LYS A 192 13.16 0.33 -14.04
C LYS A 192 13.61 -1.00 -13.46
N ALA A 193 13.39 -1.17 -12.16
CA ALA A 193 13.73 -2.40 -11.46
C ALA A 193 12.92 -3.59 -12.01
N ASP A 194 13.53 -4.77 -12.00
CA ASP A 194 12.88 -6.00 -12.44
C ASP A 194 11.78 -6.45 -11.48
N GLU A 195 11.98 -6.17 -10.19
CA GLU A 195 11.05 -6.52 -9.13
C GLU A 195 11.20 -5.61 -7.91
N VAL A 196 10.07 -5.32 -7.26
CA VAL A 196 10.03 -4.67 -5.94
C VAL A 196 9.45 -5.67 -4.94
N GLU A 197 10.28 -6.15 -4.03
CA GLU A 197 9.86 -7.04 -2.95
C GLU A 197 9.48 -6.21 -1.71
N ILE A 198 8.26 -6.40 -1.22
CA ILE A 198 7.80 -5.75 0.01
C ILE A 198 7.69 -6.80 1.10
N TYR A 199 8.60 -6.72 2.06
CA TYR A 199 8.66 -7.57 3.24
C TYR A 199 7.84 -6.96 4.37
N THR A 200 6.90 -7.75 4.89
CA THR A 200 5.95 -7.34 5.93
C THR A 200 5.78 -8.47 6.95
N ASP A 201 4.90 -8.28 7.92
CA ASP A 201 4.57 -9.25 8.98
C ASP A 201 3.57 -10.34 8.54
N VAL A 202 3.05 -10.26 7.31
CA VAL A 202 2.21 -11.29 6.70
C VAL A 202 2.94 -11.94 5.51
N ASP A 203 2.57 -13.17 5.19
CA ASP A 203 3.21 -13.97 4.16
C ASP A 203 2.53 -13.89 2.78
N GLY A 204 1.63 -12.91 2.59
CA GLY A 204 0.95 -12.67 1.34
C GLY A 204 -0.41 -11.99 1.51
N VAL A 205 -1.15 -11.87 0.40
CA VAL A 205 -2.54 -11.40 0.37
C VAL A 205 -3.46 -12.61 0.49
N TYR A 206 -4.45 -12.49 1.36
CA TYR A 206 -5.45 -13.54 1.60
C TYR A 206 -6.83 -13.11 1.13
N THR A 207 -7.67 -14.08 0.86
CA THR A 207 -9.08 -13.87 0.44
C THR A 207 -9.94 -13.22 1.52
N ALA A 208 -9.52 -13.25 2.78
CA ALA A 208 -10.07 -12.48 3.90
C ALA A 208 -9.02 -12.38 5.02
N ASP A 209 -9.30 -11.55 6.03
CA ASP A 209 -8.43 -11.43 7.21
C ASP A 209 -8.35 -12.76 7.97
N PRO A 210 -7.15 -13.37 8.12
CA PRO A 210 -6.98 -14.64 8.86
C PRO A 210 -7.41 -14.58 10.33
N ARG A 211 -7.51 -13.38 10.89
CA ARG A 211 -7.99 -13.18 12.28
C ARG A 211 -9.52 -13.29 12.38
N VAL A 212 -10.24 -13.13 11.26
CA VAL A 212 -11.69 -13.18 11.19
C VAL A 212 -12.19 -14.51 10.63
N VAL A 213 -11.52 -15.03 9.59
CA VAL A 213 -11.89 -16.26 8.88
C VAL A 213 -10.89 -17.36 9.21
N LYS A 214 -11.39 -18.59 9.43
CA LYS A 214 -10.54 -19.73 9.81
C LYS A 214 -9.69 -20.29 8.67
N ASN A 215 -10.25 -20.31 7.45
CA ASN A 215 -9.62 -20.93 6.28
C ASN A 215 -9.50 -19.96 5.10
N PRO A 216 -8.84 -18.79 5.27
CA PRO A 216 -8.63 -17.87 4.17
C PRO A 216 -7.62 -18.49 3.19
N LYS A 217 -7.90 -18.40 1.90
CA LYS A 217 -6.97 -18.88 0.85
C LYS A 217 -5.94 -17.79 0.54
N LYS A 218 -4.65 -18.14 0.51
CA LYS A 218 -3.59 -17.21 0.07
C LYS A 218 -3.63 -17.09 -1.45
N LEU A 219 -3.56 -15.87 -1.95
CA LEU A 219 -3.48 -15.55 -3.38
C LEU A 219 -2.03 -15.65 -3.85
N ASN A 220 -1.75 -16.47 -4.86
CA ASN A 220 -0.41 -16.53 -5.45
C ASN A 220 -0.12 -15.30 -6.31
N THR A 221 -1.12 -14.86 -7.06
CA THR A 221 -1.06 -13.63 -7.86
C THR A 221 -2.35 -12.84 -7.72
N ILE A 222 -2.24 -11.52 -7.89
CA ILE A 222 -3.36 -10.58 -7.89
C ILE A 222 -3.07 -9.46 -8.88
N SER A 223 -4.09 -8.93 -9.56
CA SER A 223 -3.94 -7.79 -10.44
C SER A 223 -3.78 -6.48 -9.66
N TYR A 224 -3.19 -5.45 -10.29
CA TYR A 224 -3.10 -4.13 -9.66
C TYR A 224 -4.47 -3.57 -9.28
N GLN A 225 -5.48 -3.76 -10.14
CA GLN A 225 -6.83 -3.26 -9.88
C GLN A 225 -7.46 -3.92 -8.66
N GLU A 226 -7.41 -5.24 -8.59
CA GLU A 226 -7.91 -6.01 -7.43
C GLU A 226 -7.16 -5.65 -6.15
N MET A 227 -5.81 -5.55 -6.21
CA MET A 227 -5.00 -5.19 -5.05
C MET A 227 -5.31 -3.77 -4.56
N LEU A 228 -5.54 -2.83 -5.49
CA LEU A 228 -5.91 -1.46 -5.16
C LEU A 228 -7.26 -1.41 -4.42
N GLU A 229 -8.26 -2.12 -4.94
CA GLU A 229 -9.57 -2.23 -4.29
C GLU A 229 -9.48 -2.91 -2.92
N MET A 230 -8.73 -4.00 -2.81
CA MET A 230 -8.51 -4.65 -1.51
C MET A 230 -7.85 -3.71 -0.51
N ALA A 231 -6.82 -2.98 -0.94
CA ALA A 231 -6.10 -2.04 -0.09
C ALA A 231 -6.97 -0.84 0.33
N ALA A 232 -7.78 -0.30 -0.58
CA ALA A 232 -8.72 0.79 -0.31
C ALA A 232 -9.90 0.34 0.57
N SER A 233 -10.27 -0.94 0.50
CA SER A 233 -11.39 -1.52 1.23
C SER A 233 -11.01 -2.19 2.55
N GLY A 234 -9.76 -2.03 3.01
CA GLY A 234 -9.36 -2.44 4.37
C GLY A 234 -8.34 -3.58 4.47
N ALA A 235 -7.89 -4.18 3.38
CA ALA A 235 -6.76 -5.10 3.39
C ALA A 235 -5.46 -4.31 3.64
N LYS A 236 -5.01 -4.25 4.90
CA LYS A 236 -3.86 -3.44 5.35
C LYS A 236 -2.50 -4.08 5.02
N VAL A 237 -2.35 -4.64 3.83
CA VAL A 237 -1.13 -5.38 3.44
C VAL A 237 -0.20 -4.50 2.59
N LEU A 238 -0.77 -3.73 1.66
CA LEU A 238 -0.07 -2.73 0.84
C LEU A 238 -0.81 -1.39 0.92
N HIS A 239 -0.05 -0.30 0.82
CA HIS A 239 -0.67 1.01 0.74
C HIS A 239 -1.18 1.28 -0.69
N PRO A 240 -2.44 1.77 -0.89
CA PRO A 240 -3.01 2.02 -2.22
C PRO A 240 -2.09 2.83 -3.13
N ARG A 241 -1.48 3.89 -2.64
CA ARG A 241 -0.56 4.75 -3.38
C ARG A 241 0.65 4.00 -3.97
N ALA A 242 1.17 2.99 -3.28
CA ALA A 242 2.24 2.15 -3.80
C ALA A 242 1.74 1.30 -4.97
N VAL A 243 0.55 0.74 -4.86
CA VAL A 243 -0.10 -0.04 -5.92
C VAL A 243 -0.41 0.82 -7.15
N GLU A 244 -0.90 2.06 -6.95
CA GLU A 244 -1.15 3.02 -8.03
C GLU A 244 0.11 3.35 -8.85
N ILE A 245 1.24 3.59 -8.16
CA ILE A 245 2.53 3.83 -8.83
C ILE A 245 2.97 2.57 -9.58
N ALA A 246 2.86 1.39 -8.95
CA ALA A 246 3.20 0.12 -9.59
C ALA A 246 2.38 -0.12 -10.86
N ALA A 247 1.08 0.10 -10.81
CA ALA A 247 0.18 -0.02 -11.95
C ALA A 247 0.54 0.95 -13.08
N ARG A 248 0.84 2.21 -12.75
CA ARG A 248 1.19 3.25 -13.73
C ARG A 248 2.48 2.94 -14.49
N TYR A 249 3.45 2.34 -13.83
CA TYR A 249 4.79 2.09 -14.40
C TYR A 249 5.05 0.62 -14.72
N GLY A 250 4.07 -0.28 -14.51
CA GLY A 250 4.21 -1.71 -14.78
C GLY A 250 5.19 -2.43 -13.85
N ILE A 251 5.34 -1.97 -12.62
CA ILE A 251 6.31 -2.52 -11.65
C ILE A 251 5.71 -3.72 -10.93
N LYS A 252 6.30 -4.89 -11.13
CA LYS A 252 5.94 -6.10 -10.39
C LYS A 252 6.28 -5.93 -8.91
N ILE A 253 5.26 -6.06 -8.03
CA ILE A 253 5.45 -6.11 -6.58
C ILE A 253 5.36 -7.57 -6.14
N HIS A 254 6.31 -8.00 -5.33
CA HIS A 254 6.29 -9.30 -4.68
C HIS A 254 6.17 -9.09 -3.16
N LEU A 255 5.01 -9.38 -2.63
CA LEU A 255 4.75 -9.30 -1.21
C LEU A 255 5.24 -10.56 -0.52
N ARG A 256 6.05 -10.43 0.52
CA ARG A 256 6.71 -11.54 1.19
C ARG A 256 6.74 -11.36 2.72
N SER A 257 6.85 -12.47 3.43
CA SER A 257 7.09 -12.46 4.87
C SER A 257 8.52 -12.01 5.21
N SER A 258 8.65 -11.17 6.23
CA SER A 258 9.95 -10.83 6.83
C SER A 258 10.52 -11.97 7.67
N PHE A 259 9.71 -12.96 8.07
CA PHE A 259 10.01 -13.92 9.11
C PHE A 259 10.25 -15.35 8.60
N ASP A 260 9.83 -15.64 7.37
CA ASP A 260 10.02 -16.94 6.73
C ASP A 260 10.32 -16.79 5.23
N ASP A 261 10.54 -17.90 4.54
CA ASP A 261 10.82 -17.95 3.11
C ASP A 261 9.58 -18.41 2.30
N SER A 262 8.36 -18.12 2.78
CA SER A 262 7.11 -18.40 2.06
C SER A 262 7.08 -17.71 0.68
N THR A 263 6.33 -18.33 -0.25
CA THR A 263 6.29 -17.88 -1.66
C THR A 263 5.70 -16.47 -1.84
N GLY A 264 4.89 -16.00 -0.90
CA GLY A 264 4.29 -14.67 -0.98
C GLY A 264 3.17 -14.54 -1.99
N THR A 265 2.85 -13.29 -2.36
CA THR A 265 1.87 -12.92 -3.40
C THR A 265 2.50 -11.96 -4.39
N ILE A 266 2.30 -12.22 -5.70
CA ILE A 266 2.79 -11.35 -6.77
C ILE A 266 1.66 -10.43 -7.23
N VAL A 267 1.90 -9.12 -7.19
CA VAL A 267 1.00 -8.09 -7.76
C VAL A 267 1.55 -7.66 -9.12
N LYS A 268 0.74 -7.84 -10.16
CA LYS A 268 1.12 -7.58 -11.56
C LYS A 268 -0.10 -7.11 -12.38
N GLU A 269 0.09 -6.79 -13.67
CA GLU A 269 -0.98 -6.28 -14.53
C GLU A 269 -2.19 -7.24 -14.62
N LYS A 270 -1.93 -8.54 -14.70
CA LYS A 270 -2.98 -9.56 -14.77
C LYS A 270 -2.82 -10.56 -13.64
N GLY A 271 -3.89 -10.78 -12.89
CA GLY A 271 -3.98 -11.83 -11.87
C GLY A 271 -4.02 -13.24 -12.47
N ASP A 272 -4.52 -14.22 -11.72
CA ASP A 272 -4.79 -15.56 -12.25
C ASP A 272 -6.11 -15.53 -13.04
N GLU A 273 -6.02 -15.57 -14.37
CA GLU A 273 -7.17 -15.46 -15.27
C GLU A 273 -7.95 -16.78 -15.36
N SER A 274 -9.25 -16.75 -15.04
CA SER A 274 -10.26 -17.61 -15.68
C SER A 274 -10.92 -16.79 -16.79
N MET A 275 -11.04 -17.35 -17.99
CA MET A 275 -11.39 -16.56 -19.19
C MET A 275 -12.79 -15.93 -19.19
N GLU A 276 -13.76 -16.37 -18.37
CA GLU A 276 -15.14 -15.84 -18.36
C GLU A 276 -15.93 -16.02 -17.04
N GLN A 277 -15.30 -16.45 -15.94
CA GLN A 277 -16.03 -16.59 -14.67
C GLN A 277 -15.80 -15.39 -13.75
N VAL A 278 -16.90 -14.83 -13.23
CA VAL A 278 -16.82 -13.94 -12.06
C VAL A 278 -16.21 -14.71 -10.92
N LYS A 279 -15.09 -14.24 -10.45
CA LYS A 279 -14.46 -14.81 -9.27
C LYS A 279 -14.33 -13.72 -8.23
N ILE A 280 -15.08 -13.86 -7.13
CA ILE A 280 -14.77 -13.08 -5.93
C ILE A 280 -13.44 -13.58 -5.40
N ILE A 281 -12.45 -12.71 -5.42
CA ILE A 281 -11.08 -13.03 -4.99
C ILE A 281 -10.84 -12.72 -3.53
N GLY A 282 -11.70 -11.86 -2.94
CA GLY A 282 -11.54 -11.49 -1.54
C GLY A 282 -12.72 -10.75 -0.95
N ILE A 283 -12.87 -10.93 0.36
CA ILE A 283 -13.81 -10.20 1.21
C ILE A 283 -12.98 -9.36 2.18
N THR A 284 -13.13 -8.04 2.08
CA THR A 284 -12.43 -7.10 2.95
C THR A 284 -13.40 -6.31 3.81
N SER A 285 -12.92 -5.74 4.91
CA SER A 285 -13.72 -4.85 5.73
C SER A 285 -12.87 -3.77 6.41
N THR A 286 -13.47 -2.63 6.66
CA THR A 286 -12.87 -1.57 7.46
C THR A 286 -13.89 -1.00 8.43
N LYS A 287 -13.45 -0.73 9.66
CA LYS A 287 -14.18 -0.04 10.71
C LYS A 287 -13.76 1.43 10.81
N ASN A 288 -12.89 1.89 9.93
CA ASN A 288 -12.39 3.26 9.92
C ASN A 288 -13.30 4.15 9.06
N GLU A 289 -14.62 4.06 9.29
CA GLU A 289 -15.63 4.79 8.53
C GLU A 289 -16.58 5.52 9.47
N GLY A 290 -16.91 6.76 9.13
CA GLY A 290 -17.99 7.52 9.73
C GLY A 290 -18.91 8.07 8.66
N LYS A 291 -20.22 7.92 8.83
CA LYS A 291 -21.25 8.42 7.92
C LYS A 291 -21.75 9.77 8.37
N ILE A 292 -21.91 10.70 7.43
CA ILE A 292 -22.56 12.00 7.64
C ILE A 292 -23.70 12.13 6.63
N THR A 293 -24.82 12.67 7.08
CA THR A 293 -25.99 12.96 6.23
C THR A 293 -26.44 14.38 6.43
N LEU A 294 -26.44 15.15 5.34
CA LEU A 294 -27.09 16.45 5.21
C LEU A 294 -28.51 16.22 4.69
N SER A 295 -29.53 16.50 5.51
CA SER A 295 -30.93 16.28 5.19
C SER A 295 -31.59 17.59 4.73
N GLY A 296 -32.55 17.47 3.80
CA GLY A 296 -33.31 18.62 3.32
C GLY A 296 -32.46 19.66 2.59
N VAL A 297 -31.48 19.22 1.81
CA VAL A 297 -30.65 20.12 1.00
C VAL A 297 -31.41 20.53 -0.26
N PRO A 298 -31.49 21.83 -0.65
CA PRO A 298 -32.20 22.26 -1.84
C PRO A 298 -31.73 21.56 -3.12
N ASP A 299 -32.65 21.10 -3.96
CA ASP A 299 -32.31 20.46 -5.24
C ASP A 299 -31.97 21.52 -6.29
N LYS A 300 -30.74 21.99 -6.27
CA LYS A 300 -30.23 23.02 -7.20
C LYS A 300 -28.83 22.65 -7.70
N PRO A 301 -28.52 22.98 -8.98
CA PRO A 301 -27.16 22.84 -9.50
C PRO A 301 -26.13 23.55 -8.60
N GLY A 302 -25.00 22.88 -8.34
CA GLY A 302 -23.89 23.43 -7.58
C GLY A 302 -23.88 23.10 -6.07
N ILE A 303 -24.95 22.54 -5.52
CA ILE A 303 -25.00 22.16 -4.10
C ILE A 303 -23.92 21.13 -3.75
N ALA A 304 -23.87 20.01 -4.47
CA ALA A 304 -22.84 18.98 -4.26
C ALA A 304 -21.42 19.58 -4.42
N ALA A 305 -21.22 20.46 -5.41
CA ALA A 305 -19.94 21.15 -5.57
C ALA A 305 -19.55 21.97 -4.35
N LYS A 306 -20.49 22.69 -3.72
CA LYS A 306 -20.23 23.45 -2.48
C LYS A 306 -19.81 22.53 -1.33
N VAL A 307 -20.56 21.43 -1.12
CA VAL A 307 -20.30 20.47 -0.06
C VAL A 307 -18.88 19.88 -0.20
N PHE A 308 -18.59 19.26 -1.34
CA PHE A 308 -17.33 18.56 -1.53
C PHE A 308 -16.13 19.49 -1.74
N SER A 309 -16.33 20.70 -2.27
CA SER A 309 -15.25 21.70 -2.33
C SER A 309 -14.83 22.19 -0.94
N LYS A 310 -15.76 22.29 0.02
CA LYS A 310 -15.45 22.72 1.38
C LYS A 310 -14.69 21.62 2.13
N LEU A 311 -15.11 20.35 1.97
CA LEU A 311 -14.37 19.20 2.51
C LEU A 311 -12.97 19.06 1.87
N ALA A 312 -12.86 19.24 0.55
CA ALA A 312 -11.58 19.19 -0.15
C ALA A 312 -10.61 20.30 0.31
N LYS A 313 -11.09 21.52 0.59
CA LYS A 313 -10.26 22.60 1.17
C LYS A 313 -9.73 22.24 2.56
N ALA A 314 -10.48 21.49 3.34
CA ALA A 314 -10.05 20.94 4.63
C ALA A 314 -9.19 19.67 4.46
N LYS A 315 -8.94 19.20 3.21
CA LYS A 315 -8.20 17.98 2.89
C LYS A 315 -8.84 16.71 3.45
N ILE A 316 -10.17 16.71 3.57
CA ILE A 316 -10.98 15.55 3.98
C ILE A 316 -11.37 14.77 2.74
N ASN A 317 -10.97 13.50 2.69
CA ASN A 317 -11.37 12.58 1.64
C ASN A 317 -12.73 11.96 1.98
N THR A 318 -13.59 11.86 0.96
CA THR A 318 -14.87 11.14 1.04
C THR A 318 -14.75 9.85 0.25
N ASP A 319 -15.37 8.76 0.73
CA ASP A 319 -15.34 7.45 0.05
C ASP A 319 -16.68 7.19 -0.66
N ILE A 320 -17.73 6.77 0.06
CA ILE A 320 -19.05 6.55 -0.53
C ILE A 320 -19.85 7.83 -0.49
N ILE A 321 -20.41 8.23 -1.62
CA ILE A 321 -21.29 9.40 -1.73
C ILE A 321 -22.63 8.93 -2.27
N LEU A 322 -23.72 9.24 -1.57
CA LEU A 322 -25.08 8.94 -1.97
C LEU A 322 -25.91 10.22 -1.92
N GLN A 323 -26.58 10.54 -3.03
CA GLN A 323 -27.60 11.59 -3.07
C GLN A 323 -28.96 10.94 -3.36
N SER A 324 -29.94 11.14 -2.48
CA SER A 324 -31.29 10.65 -2.64
C SER A 324 -32.27 11.81 -2.81
N SER A 325 -33.13 11.75 -3.84
CA SER A 325 -34.17 12.75 -4.03
C SER A 325 -35.36 12.48 -3.10
N SER A 326 -35.89 13.55 -2.52
CA SER A 326 -37.16 13.50 -1.79
C SER A 326 -38.34 13.32 -2.78
N VAL A 327 -39.46 12.78 -2.29
CA VAL A 327 -40.69 12.61 -3.06
C VAL A 327 -41.22 13.96 -3.59
N THR A 328 -40.96 15.04 -2.87
CA THR A 328 -41.41 16.42 -3.23
C THR A 328 -40.56 17.10 -4.28
N LYS A 329 -39.42 16.50 -4.69
CA LYS A 329 -38.45 17.03 -5.67
C LYS A 329 -37.85 18.43 -5.35
N GLU A 330 -38.10 18.98 -4.16
CA GLU A 330 -37.56 20.29 -3.77
C GLU A 330 -36.29 20.16 -2.93
N PHE A 331 -36.13 19.03 -2.27
CA PHE A 331 -35.05 18.77 -1.34
C PHE A 331 -34.45 17.38 -1.57
N ASN A 332 -33.17 17.26 -1.30
CA ASN A 332 -32.39 16.02 -1.37
C ASN A 332 -31.73 15.74 -0.03
N ASN A 333 -31.30 14.48 0.17
CA ASN A 333 -30.35 14.16 1.20
C ASN A 333 -28.99 13.83 0.56
N ILE A 334 -27.91 14.33 1.11
CA ILE A 334 -26.55 13.99 0.71
C ILE A 334 -25.92 13.26 1.89
N SER A 335 -25.65 11.96 1.67
CA SER A 335 -24.92 11.12 2.63
C SER A 335 -23.53 10.81 2.06
N TYR A 336 -22.53 10.85 2.92
CA TYR A 336 -21.17 10.46 2.53
C TYR A 336 -20.42 9.86 3.71
N THR A 337 -19.39 9.07 3.41
CA THR A 337 -18.51 8.51 4.42
C THR A 337 -17.15 9.20 4.39
N VAL A 338 -16.54 9.29 5.57
CA VAL A 338 -15.19 9.83 5.80
C VAL A 338 -14.45 8.89 6.76
N SER A 339 -13.12 9.03 6.85
CA SER A 339 -12.39 8.32 7.89
C SER A 339 -12.83 8.74 9.28
N ILE A 340 -12.76 7.85 10.26
CA ILE A 340 -13.06 8.18 11.68
C ILE A 340 -12.16 9.33 12.17
N ASP A 341 -10.91 9.38 11.71
CA ASP A 341 -9.96 10.43 12.10
C ASP A 341 -10.43 11.82 11.64
N ASP A 342 -11.12 11.90 10.50
CA ASP A 342 -11.61 13.15 9.92
C ASP A 342 -13.08 13.46 10.32
N LEU A 343 -13.78 12.52 10.97
CA LEU A 343 -15.22 12.60 11.21
C LEU A 343 -15.62 13.86 11.99
N LYS A 344 -14.88 14.21 13.04
CA LYS A 344 -15.19 15.38 13.86
C LYS A 344 -15.16 16.68 13.05
N GLU A 345 -14.08 16.91 12.32
CA GLU A 345 -13.91 18.08 11.47
C GLU A 345 -14.94 18.12 10.33
N ALA A 346 -15.22 16.96 9.73
CA ALA A 346 -16.24 16.83 8.68
C ALA A 346 -17.65 17.16 9.20
N VAL A 347 -17.99 16.77 10.43
CA VAL A 347 -19.28 17.14 11.08
C VAL A 347 -19.34 18.64 11.34
N GLU A 348 -18.27 19.27 11.83
CA GLU A 348 -18.21 20.73 12.05
C GLU A 348 -18.45 21.49 10.72
N ILE A 349 -17.76 21.09 9.64
CA ILE A 349 -17.94 21.64 8.30
C ILE A 349 -19.38 21.43 7.80
N SER A 350 -19.98 20.26 8.08
CA SER A 350 -21.36 19.97 7.67
C SER A 350 -22.39 20.80 8.40
N GLN A 351 -22.14 21.15 9.67
CA GLN A 351 -23.00 22.08 10.41
C GLN A 351 -22.94 23.51 9.82
N GLU A 352 -21.76 23.98 9.44
CA GLU A 352 -21.64 25.26 8.74
C GLU A 352 -22.37 25.22 7.38
N LEU A 353 -22.22 24.13 6.62
CA LEU A 353 -22.89 23.91 5.34
C LEU A 353 -24.41 23.85 5.49
N LYS A 354 -24.93 23.29 6.58
CA LYS A 354 -26.36 23.28 6.87
C LYS A 354 -26.92 24.70 6.88
N GLU A 355 -26.30 25.61 7.63
CA GLU A 355 -26.71 27.00 7.71
C GLU A 355 -26.57 27.75 6.36
N GLU A 356 -25.44 27.53 5.66
CA GLU A 356 -25.13 28.16 4.38
C GLU A 356 -26.09 27.74 3.26
N LEU A 357 -26.52 26.49 3.26
CA LEU A 357 -27.37 25.90 2.22
C LEU A 357 -28.86 25.93 2.56
N GLY A 358 -29.20 26.24 3.81
CA GLY A 358 -30.57 26.18 4.31
C GLY A 358 -31.08 24.72 4.40
N ALA A 359 -30.20 23.78 4.74
CA ALA A 359 -30.57 22.37 4.93
C ALA A 359 -31.31 22.18 6.27
N GLU A 360 -32.14 21.14 6.34
CA GLU A 360 -32.96 20.86 7.54
C GLU A 360 -32.12 20.33 8.71
N GLY A 361 -31.12 19.47 8.45
CA GLY A 361 -30.36 18.83 9.51
C GLY A 361 -29.06 18.21 9.06
N VAL A 362 -28.21 17.94 10.08
CA VAL A 362 -27.00 17.11 9.96
C VAL A 362 -27.11 15.98 10.96
N SER A 363 -26.91 14.76 10.51
CA SER A 363 -26.75 13.59 11.36
C SER A 363 -25.47 12.86 11.02
N TYR A 364 -24.91 12.13 11.99
CA TYR A 364 -23.72 11.32 11.76
C TYR A 364 -23.82 10.01 12.55
N ASP A 365 -23.11 8.97 12.05
CA ASP A 365 -22.95 7.69 12.73
C ASP A 365 -21.48 7.25 12.63
N ALA A 366 -20.88 6.97 13.78
CA ALA A 366 -19.52 6.47 13.93
C ALA A 366 -19.45 4.93 14.14
N ASN A 367 -20.60 4.27 14.32
CA ASN A 367 -20.68 2.84 14.62
C ASN A 367 -21.01 2.02 13.37
N ILE A 368 -20.37 2.36 12.27
CA ILE A 368 -20.53 1.69 10.98
C ILE A 368 -19.24 1.01 10.55
N ALA A 369 -19.37 0.07 9.63
CA ALA A 369 -18.26 -0.55 8.94
C ALA A 369 -18.58 -0.71 7.46
N LYS A 370 -17.56 -0.65 6.62
CA LYS A 370 -17.67 -1.03 5.22
C LYS A 370 -17.23 -2.47 5.05
N ILE A 371 -18.04 -3.28 4.37
CA ILE A 371 -17.69 -4.59 3.89
C ILE A 371 -17.69 -4.59 2.37
N SER A 372 -16.69 -5.23 1.75
CA SER A 372 -16.51 -5.23 0.31
C SER A 372 -16.21 -6.62 -0.22
N ALA A 373 -16.97 -7.03 -1.22
CA ALA A 373 -16.67 -8.20 -2.05
C ALA A 373 -15.94 -7.72 -3.30
N ILE A 374 -14.74 -8.27 -3.54
CA ILE A 374 -13.84 -7.82 -4.60
C ILE A 374 -13.63 -8.95 -5.60
N GLY A 375 -13.78 -8.64 -6.88
CA GLY A 375 -13.60 -9.59 -7.97
C GLY A 375 -13.92 -8.95 -9.33
N ILE A 376 -13.30 -9.46 -10.38
CA ILE A 376 -13.52 -8.97 -11.75
C ILE A 376 -14.90 -9.43 -12.26
N GLY A 377 -15.63 -8.53 -12.95
CA GLY A 377 -16.88 -8.84 -13.64
C GLY A 377 -18.15 -8.74 -12.79
N LEU A 378 -18.07 -8.25 -11.56
CA LEU A 378 -19.23 -8.12 -10.66
C LEU A 378 -20.39 -7.28 -11.25
N LYS A 379 -20.05 -6.24 -12.02
CA LYS A 379 -21.06 -5.38 -12.66
C LYS A 379 -21.84 -6.08 -13.79
N THR A 380 -21.22 -7.04 -14.46
CA THR A 380 -21.83 -7.77 -15.57
C THR A 380 -22.56 -9.02 -15.13
N HIS A 381 -22.38 -9.48 -13.91
CA HIS A 381 -23.00 -10.67 -13.33
C HIS A 381 -23.90 -10.27 -12.16
N TYR A 382 -25.12 -9.85 -12.53
CA TYR A 382 -26.13 -9.38 -11.59
C TYR A 382 -26.54 -10.46 -10.55
N GLU A 383 -26.43 -11.75 -10.88
CA GLU A 383 -26.71 -12.84 -9.99
C GLU A 383 -25.78 -12.84 -8.77
N THR A 384 -24.48 -12.68 -9.00
CA THR A 384 -23.48 -12.60 -7.91
C THR A 384 -23.73 -11.41 -6.97
N THR A 385 -24.13 -10.26 -7.54
CA THR A 385 -24.49 -9.08 -6.74
C THR A 385 -25.72 -9.32 -5.90
N ALA A 386 -26.75 -9.99 -6.46
CA ALA A 386 -27.95 -10.37 -5.70
C ALA A 386 -27.61 -11.35 -4.57
N GLU A 387 -26.81 -12.39 -4.85
CA GLU A 387 -26.36 -13.36 -3.85
C GLU A 387 -25.59 -12.73 -2.68
N ILE A 388 -24.81 -11.66 -2.92
CA ILE A 388 -24.14 -10.89 -1.84
C ILE A 388 -25.20 -10.32 -0.88
N PHE A 389 -26.26 -9.69 -1.42
CA PHE A 389 -27.30 -9.09 -0.59
C PHE A 389 -28.16 -10.15 0.11
N ASP A 390 -28.48 -11.25 -0.59
CA ASP A 390 -29.21 -12.37 -0.01
C ASP A 390 -28.43 -13.00 1.15
N THR A 391 -27.13 -13.21 0.98
CA THR A 391 -26.25 -13.75 2.04
C THR A 391 -26.24 -12.85 3.27
N LEU A 392 -26.18 -11.53 3.10
CA LEU A 392 -26.24 -10.58 4.21
C LEU A 392 -27.61 -10.63 4.90
N ALA A 393 -28.71 -10.66 4.12
CA ALA A 393 -30.07 -10.71 4.63
C ALA A 393 -30.37 -12.01 5.40
N GLU A 394 -29.99 -13.17 4.87
CA GLU A 394 -30.12 -14.48 5.53
C GLU A 394 -29.39 -14.54 6.88
N ASN A 395 -28.30 -13.77 6.98
CA ASN A 395 -27.56 -13.59 8.23
C ASN A 395 -28.12 -12.47 9.13
N GLY A 396 -29.27 -11.87 8.80
CA GLY A 396 -29.88 -10.80 9.57
C GLY A 396 -29.07 -9.52 9.65
N ILE A 397 -28.26 -9.23 8.62
CA ILE A 397 -27.41 -8.05 8.54
C ILE A 397 -28.10 -7.01 7.67
N ASN A 398 -28.43 -5.86 8.27
CA ASN A 398 -29.02 -4.74 7.53
C ASN A 398 -27.98 -3.92 6.80
N ILE A 399 -28.31 -3.49 5.59
CA ILE A 399 -27.44 -2.63 4.75
C ILE A 399 -27.95 -1.19 4.81
N ASP A 400 -27.08 -0.25 5.11
CA ASP A 400 -27.40 1.18 5.20
C ASP A 400 -27.06 1.94 3.90
N MET A 401 -25.93 1.63 3.25
CA MET A 401 -25.54 2.18 1.96
C MET A 401 -24.90 1.10 1.09
N ILE A 402 -25.04 1.25 -0.22
CA ILE A 402 -24.45 0.35 -1.22
C ILE A 402 -23.65 1.18 -2.23
N SER A 403 -22.49 0.67 -2.59
CA SER A 403 -21.70 1.17 -3.72
C SER A 403 -21.23 -0.01 -4.57
N CYS A 404 -21.43 0.07 -5.88
CA CYS A 404 -21.01 -0.96 -6.82
C CYS A 404 -20.10 -0.36 -7.90
N SER A 405 -18.99 -1.02 -8.17
CA SER A 405 -18.09 -0.75 -9.28
C SER A 405 -17.95 -1.98 -10.20
N GLU A 406 -17.04 -1.95 -11.15
CA GLU A 406 -16.78 -3.09 -12.04
C GLU A 406 -16.16 -4.29 -11.30
N ILE A 407 -15.45 -4.02 -10.21
CA ILE A 407 -14.63 -5.00 -9.47
C ILE A 407 -14.91 -5.01 -7.97
N ASN A 408 -15.90 -4.26 -7.49
CA ASN A 408 -16.19 -4.13 -6.07
C ASN A 408 -17.68 -3.91 -5.83
N VAL A 409 -18.26 -4.65 -4.88
CA VAL A 409 -19.55 -4.39 -4.26
C VAL A 409 -19.30 -4.11 -2.79
N SER A 410 -19.54 -2.86 -2.37
CA SER A 410 -19.36 -2.42 -0.97
C SER A 410 -20.69 -2.13 -0.31
N CYS A 411 -20.86 -2.56 0.93
CA CYS A 411 -22.00 -2.28 1.77
C CYS A 411 -21.55 -1.61 3.08
N ILE A 412 -22.25 -0.55 3.47
CA ILE A 412 -22.14 0.00 4.82
C ILE A 412 -23.13 -0.74 5.69
N ILE A 413 -22.63 -1.30 6.79
CA ILE A 413 -23.38 -2.07 7.79
C ILE A 413 -23.03 -1.57 9.19
N LYS A 414 -23.71 -2.06 10.22
CA LYS A 414 -23.31 -1.79 11.60
C LYS A 414 -21.96 -2.42 11.92
N GLU A 415 -21.14 -1.72 12.70
CA GLU A 415 -19.80 -2.19 13.08
C GLU A 415 -19.85 -3.57 13.81
N GLU A 416 -20.85 -3.80 14.64
CA GLU A 416 -21.03 -5.07 15.39
C GLU A 416 -21.18 -6.28 14.48
N ASP A 417 -21.77 -6.11 13.29
CA ASP A 417 -22.07 -7.19 12.34
C ASP A 417 -20.89 -7.54 11.41
N VAL A 418 -19.84 -6.73 11.37
CA VAL A 418 -18.78 -6.84 10.36
C VAL A 418 -18.11 -8.21 10.32
N ASN A 419 -17.78 -8.80 11.48
CA ASN A 419 -17.12 -10.11 11.52
C ASN A 419 -18.06 -11.24 11.06
N LYS A 420 -19.36 -11.12 11.32
CA LYS A 420 -20.38 -12.06 10.86
C LYS A 420 -20.52 -11.97 9.33
N ALA A 421 -20.60 -10.75 8.80
CA ALA A 421 -20.69 -10.48 7.38
C ALA A 421 -19.47 -11.03 6.60
N VAL A 422 -18.25 -10.78 7.10
CA VAL A 422 -17.02 -11.30 6.45
C VAL A 422 -17.04 -12.82 6.37
N ARG A 423 -17.43 -13.52 7.47
CA ARG A 423 -17.47 -14.98 7.48
C ARG A 423 -18.52 -15.53 6.52
N ALA A 424 -19.74 -14.99 6.55
CA ALA A 424 -20.85 -15.44 5.71
C ALA A 424 -20.53 -15.28 4.21
N LEU A 425 -20.02 -14.11 3.81
CA LEU A 425 -19.63 -13.87 2.42
C LEU A 425 -18.43 -14.70 2.00
N HIS A 426 -17.44 -14.89 2.88
CA HIS A 426 -16.27 -15.71 2.56
C HIS A 426 -16.66 -17.20 2.41
N GLU A 427 -17.46 -17.74 3.31
CA GLU A 427 -17.98 -19.11 3.22
C GLU A 427 -18.71 -19.31 1.89
N LYS A 428 -19.66 -18.42 1.56
CA LYS A 428 -20.47 -18.51 0.35
C LYS A 428 -19.67 -18.43 -0.94
N PHE A 429 -18.75 -17.47 -1.04
CA PHE A 429 -18.09 -17.17 -2.33
C PHE A 429 -16.70 -17.74 -2.49
N ILE A 430 -16.05 -18.17 -1.41
CA ILE A 430 -14.64 -18.62 -1.44
C ILE A 430 -14.48 -20.07 -1.00
N GLU A 431 -15.24 -20.53 0.00
CA GLU A 431 -15.10 -21.90 0.53
C GLU A 431 -16.01 -22.89 -0.21
N GLU A 432 -17.24 -22.51 -0.56
CA GLU A 432 -18.20 -23.34 -1.30
C GLU A 432 -17.87 -23.46 -2.80
N ASN A 433 -17.02 -22.57 -3.35
CA ASN A 433 -16.55 -22.55 -4.73
C ASN A 433 -15.05 -22.90 -4.82
#